data_62eca1737aec0d2ae77af353d3221218
#
_entry.id   62eca1737aec0d2ae77af353d3221218
#
_cell.length_a   1.000
_cell.length_b   1.000
_cell.length_c   1.000
_cell.angle_alpha   90.00
_cell.angle_beta   90.00
_cell.angle_gamma   90.00
#
_symmetry.space_group_name_H-M   'P 1'
#
loop_
_entity.id
_entity.type
_entity.pdbx_description
1 polymer ?
#
loop_
_entity_poly.entity_id
_entity_poly.type
_entity_poly.pdbx_seq_one_letter_code
_entity_poly.pdbx_strand_id
1 'polypeptide(L)'
;ALSSAASDVYKRQNMNSAFIFNYLDKPSLCQNYTREILDRFYGDSPYKGWEGDEDEGQMGGWFVMSAMGLFEMDGGVTADSELDITSPLFNKITIALDSRYYPGKEFVIEAVNNSPENRYIRSARLNGKQLKNFRIPFSALVNGGRLELEMGNEPL
;
A
#
# COMPACT_ATOMS: atom_id res chain seq x y z
N ALA A 1 -19.44 -21.48 13.10
CA ALA A 1 -19.86 -20.22 13.75
C ALA A 1 -18.69 -19.49 14.43
N LEU A 2 -17.77 -20.22 15.07
CA LEU A 2 -16.54 -19.62 15.65
C LEU A 2 -15.52 -19.18 14.60
N SER A 3 -15.55 -19.76 13.41
CA SER A 3 -14.64 -19.40 12.34
C SER A 3 -15.01 -18.08 11.65
N SER A 4 -16.30 -17.76 11.50
CA SER A 4 -16.72 -16.50 10.89
C SER A 4 -16.49 -15.30 11.80
N ALA A 5 -16.86 -15.40 13.09
CA ALA A 5 -16.62 -14.30 14.04
C ALA A 5 -15.12 -14.07 14.29
N ALA A 6 -14.31 -15.12 14.36
CA ALA A 6 -12.87 -14.99 14.44
C ALA A 6 -12.28 -14.38 13.16
N SER A 7 -12.80 -14.76 11.98
CA SER A 7 -12.46 -14.17 10.70
C SER A 7 -12.75 -12.66 10.66
N ASP A 8 -13.90 -12.21 11.13
CA ASP A 8 -14.30 -10.81 11.14
C ASP A 8 -13.44 -9.94 12.08
N VAL A 9 -13.10 -10.47 13.26
CA VAL A 9 -12.17 -9.80 14.17
C VAL A 9 -10.76 -9.76 13.60
N TYR A 10 -10.31 -10.80 12.93
CA TYR A 10 -8.99 -10.83 12.28
C TYR A 10 -8.89 -9.88 11.06
N LYS A 11 -9.95 -9.70 10.30
CA LYS A 11 -9.96 -8.82 9.13
C LYS A 11 -9.72 -7.37 9.50
N ARG A 12 -10.56 -6.79 10.34
CA ARG A 12 -10.57 -5.36 10.62
C ARG A 12 -9.32 -4.89 11.36
N GLN A 13 -8.76 -5.71 12.23
CA GLN A 13 -7.59 -5.36 13.04
C GLN A 13 -6.28 -5.78 12.39
N ASN A 14 -6.23 -6.90 11.67
CA ASN A 14 -4.99 -7.48 11.19
C ASN A 14 -4.52 -6.97 9.84
N MET A 15 -5.42 -6.50 8.98
CA MET A 15 -5.01 -5.95 7.68
C MET A 15 -4.13 -4.71 7.85
N ASN A 16 -4.52 -3.80 8.72
CA ASN A 16 -3.73 -2.61 9.01
C ASN A 16 -2.44 -2.94 9.80
N SER A 17 -2.42 -4.08 10.51
CA SER A 17 -1.25 -4.50 11.29
C SER A 17 0.00 -4.76 10.43
N ALA A 18 -0.16 -5.06 9.14
CA ALA A 18 0.96 -5.19 8.23
C ALA A 18 1.79 -3.90 8.12
N PHE A 19 1.16 -2.73 8.23
CA PHE A 19 1.84 -1.43 8.11
C PHE A 19 2.59 -1.02 9.38
N ILE A 20 2.27 -1.60 10.54
CA ILE A 20 2.99 -1.35 11.80
C ILE A 20 4.49 -1.67 11.66
N PHE A 21 4.85 -2.61 10.81
CA PHE A 21 6.23 -2.97 10.59
C PHE A 21 7.10 -1.85 10.01
N ASN A 22 6.52 -0.88 9.29
CA ASN A 22 7.23 0.32 8.85
C ASN A 22 7.65 1.22 10.04
N TYR A 23 6.87 1.20 11.13
CA TYR A 23 7.15 1.96 12.36
C TYR A 23 8.11 1.22 13.30
N LEU A 24 8.33 -0.06 13.06
CA LEU A 24 9.26 -0.90 13.83
C LEU A 24 10.60 -1.11 13.12
N ASP A 25 10.90 -0.32 12.08
CA ASP A 25 12.09 -0.44 11.24
C ASP A 25 12.25 -1.84 10.59
N LYS A 26 11.11 -2.46 10.25
CA LYS A 26 11.04 -3.76 9.58
C LYS A 26 10.21 -3.72 8.29
N PRO A 27 10.53 -2.82 7.35
CA PRO A 27 9.70 -2.58 6.17
C PRO A 27 9.55 -3.83 5.27
N SER A 28 10.53 -4.72 5.27
CA SER A 28 10.44 -5.98 4.52
C SER A 28 9.28 -6.88 5.00
N LEU A 29 8.96 -6.87 6.30
CA LEU A 29 7.79 -7.58 6.82
C LEU A 29 6.48 -6.92 6.37
N CYS A 30 6.42 -5.58 6.37
CA CYS A 30 5.28 -4.85 5.80
C CYS A 30 5.04 -5.27 4.34
N GLN A 31 6.08 -5.23 3.51
CA GLN A 31 6.01 -5.59 2.09
C GLN A 31 5.57 -7.03 1.88
N ASN A 32 6.13 -7.97 2.64
CA ASN A 32 5.79 -9.38 2.54
C ASN A 32 4.34 -9.65 2.94
N TYR A 33 3.93 -9.18 4.13
CA TYR A 33 2.58 -9.45 4.63
C TYR A 33 1.49 -8.75 3.81
N THR A 34 1.75 -7.54 3.32
CA THR A 34 0.80 -6.86 2.42
C THR A 34 0.57 -7.66 1.14
N ARG A 35 1.63 -8.15 0.50
CA ARG A 35 1.53 -9.02 -0.68
C ARG A 35 0.84 -10.34 -0.35
N GLU A 36 1.17 -10.96 0.76
CA GLU A 36 0.54 -12.21 1.20
C GLU A 36 -0.96 -12.03 1.44
N ILE A 37 -1.38 -10.92 2.05
CA ILE A 37 -2.80 -10.59 2.25
C ILE A 37 -3.50 -10.42 0.89
N LEU A 38 -2.92 -9.64 -0.02
CA LEU A 38 -3.46 -9.43 -1.36
C LEU A 38 -3.60 -10.74 -2.13
N ASP A 39 -2.60 -11.61 -2.07
CA ASP A 39 -2.59 -12.88 -2.82
C ASP A 39 -3.58 -13.92 -2.24
N ARG A 40 -3.77 -13.96 -0.92
CA ARG A 40 -4.54 -15.01 -0.26
C ARG A 40 -6.00 -14.66 -0.01
N PHE A 41 -6.29 -13.40 0.29
CA PHE A 41 -7.61 -12.97 0.77
C PHE A 41 -8.40 -12.15 -0.23
N TYR A 42 -7.79 -11.78 -1.36
CA TYR A 42 -8.47 -11.12 -2.48
C TYR A 42 -8.46 -11.99 -3.71
N GLY A 43 -9.45 -11.82 -4.57
CA GLY A 43 -9.61 -12.56 -5.81
C GLY A 43 -10.34 -11.75 -6.87
N ASP A 44 -10.45 -12.32 -8.06
CA ASP A 44 -10.99 -11.68 -9.26
C ASP A 44 -12.32 -12.28 -9.74
N SER A 45 -12.97 -13.09 -8.91
CA SER A 45 -14.25 -13.70 -9.25
C SER A 45 -15.41 -13.14 -8.43
N PRO A 46 -16.65 -13.17 -8.96
CA PRO A 46 -17.82 -12.74 -8.20
C PRO A 46 -18.10 -13.54 -6.94
N TYR A 47 -17.51 -14.74 -6.83
CA TYR A 47 -17.67 -15.63 -5.68
C TYR A 47 -16.52 -15.53 -4.67
N LYS A 48 -15.43 -14.86 -5.04
CA LYS A 48 -14.24 -14.69 -4.21
C LYS A 48 -13.57 -13.36 -4.58
N GLY A 49 -14.21 -12.26 -4.21
CA GLY A 49 -13.61 -10.92 -4.29
C GLY A 49 -12.74 -10.65 -3.08
N TRP A 50 -13.28 -10.90 -1.89
CA TRP A 50 -12.61 -10.81 -0.59
C TRP A 50 -13.26 -11.74 0.43
N GLU A 51 -12.65 -11.91 1.58
CA GLU A 51 -13.17 -12.72 2.67
C GLU A 51 -14.20 -11.94 3.51
N GLY A 52 -15.45 -12.47 3.65
CA GLY A 52 -16.54 -11.92 4.46
C GLY A 52 -17.20 -10.68 3.88
N ASP A 53 -17.72 -9.82 4.75
CA ASP A 53 -18.44 -8.61 4.35
C ASP A 53 -17.49 -7.51 3.86
N GLU A 54 -18.02 -6.59 3.08
CA GLU A 54 -17.24 -5.48 2.49
C GLU A 54 -16.86 -4.40 3.52
N ASP A 55 -17.64 -4.29 4.59
CA ASP A 55 -17.40 -3.38 5.71
C ASP A 55 -17.37 -1.89 5.32
N GLU A 56 -18.38 -1.45 4.60
CA GLU A 56 -18.62 -0.04 4.23
C GLU A 56 -17.49 0.62 3.40
N GLY A 57 -16.86 -0.16 2.52
CA GLY A 57 -15.77 0.32 1.67
C GLY A 57 -14.37 0.00 2.20
N GLN A 58 -14.26 -0.58 3.40
CA GLN A 58 -12.97 -0.87 4.00
C GLN A 58 -12.18 -1.93 3.21
N MET A 59 -12.83 -3.01 2.78
CA MET A 59 -12.15 -4.09 2.07
C MET A 59 -11.66 -3.65 0.69
N GLY A 60 -12.54 -2.98 -0.07
CA GLY A 60 -12.19 -2.44 -1.38
C GLY A 60 -11.17 -1.32 -1.29
N GLY A 61 -11.31 -0.40 -0.35
CA GLY A 61 -10.37 0.70 -0.10
C GLY A 61 -8.97 0.18 0.27
N TRP A 62 -8.90 -0.79 1.16
CA TRP A 62 -7.64 -1.44 1.56
C TRP A 62 -6.95 -2.11 0.37
N PHE A 63 -7.74 -2.85 -0.45
CA PHE A 63 -7.21 -3.48 -1.67
C PHE A 63 -6.60 -2.44 -2.62
N VAL A 64 -7.33 -1.38 -2.95
CA VAL A 64 -6.89 -0.36 -3.90
C VAL A 64 -5.61 0.32 -3.40
N MET A 65 -5.58 0.76 -2.15
CA MET A 65 -4.42 1.44 -1.57
C MET A 65 -3.21 0.51 -1.50
N SER A 66 -3.39 -0.70 -0.96
CA SER A 66 -2.30 -1.67 -0.84
C SER A 66 -1.79 -2.17 -2.19
N ALA A 67 -2.68 -2.37 -3.18
CA ALA A 67 -2.30 -2.73 -4.54
C ALA A 67 -1.49 -1.63 -5.25
N MET A 68 -1.74 -0.36 -4.91
CA MET A 68 -0.91 0.77 -5.34
C MET A 68 0.44 0.84 -4.61
N GLY A 69 0.60 0.10 -3.52
CA GLY A 69 1.80 0.16 -2.67
C GLY A 69 1.79 1.32 -1.69
N LEU A 70 0.62 1.86 -1.36
CA LEU A 70 0.43 2.97 -0.42
C LEU A 70 -0.60 2.62 0.64
N PHE A 71 -0.48 3.19 1.82
CA PHE A 71 -1.51 3.14 2.86
C PHE A 71 -1.37 4.32 3.82
N GLU A 72 -2.47 4.69 4.48
CA GLU A 72 -2.47 5.70 5.53
C GLU A 72 -2.94 5.09 6.84
N MET A 73 -2.10 5.16 7.89
CA MET A 73 -2.36 4.51 9.17
C MET A 73 -3.09 5.41 10.17
N ASP A 74 -3.03 6.71 10.02
CA ASP A 74 -3.56 7.67 11.01
C ASP A 74 -5.00 8.15 10.72
N GLY A 75 -5.60 7.67 9.60
CA GLY A 75 -6.98 7.97 9.24
C GLY A 75 -7.25 9.45 8.96
N GLY A 76 -6.25 10.21 8.57
CA GLY A 76 -6.38 11.63 8.23
C GLY A 76 -6.53 12.55 9.45
N VAL A 77 -6.14 12.11 10.64
CA VAL A 77 -6.26 12.93 11.86
C VAL A 77 -5.11 13.92 12.06
N THR A 78 -4.02 13.77 11.32
CA THR A 78 -2.88 14.69 11.33
C THR A 78 -2.99 15.73 10.23
N ALA A 79 -2.43 16.92 10.45
CA ALA A 79 -2.46 18.02 9.47
C ALA A 79 -1.62 17.73 8.21
N ASP A 80 -0.58 16.91 8.34
CA ASP A 80 0.27 16.43 7.24
C ASP A 80 0.46 14.92 7.42
N SER A 81 -0.55 14.15 7.00
CA SER A 81 -0.55 12.70 7.13
C SER A 81 0.55 12.09 6.27
N GLU A 82 1.12 10.99 6.75
CA GLU A 82 2.09 10.21 5.99
C GLU A 82 1.42 9.01 5.34
N LEU A 83 1.84 8.72 4.11
CA LEU A 83 1.49 7.49 3.41
C LEU A 83 2.62 6.47 3.61
N ASP A 84 2.29 5.33 4.16
CA ASP A 84 3.16 4.17 4.21
C ASP A 84 3.40 3.62 2.81
N ILE A 85 4.64 3.26 2.50
CA ILE A 85 5.02 2.61 1.25
C ILE A 85 5.15 1.11 1.51
N THR A 86 4.49 0.31 0.68
CA THR A 86 4.59 -1.14 0.65
C THR A 86 4.83 -1.66 -0.76
N SER A 87 4.79 -2.95 -0.95
CA SER A 87 5.04 -3.60 -2.23
C SER A 87 3.83 -3.53 -3.16
N PRO A 88 3.87 -2.75 -4.26
CA PRO A 88 2.74 -2.62 -5.18
C PRO A 88 2.52 -3.90 -5.99
N LEU A 89 1.29 -4.14 -6.45
CA LEU A 89 0.98 -5.23 -7.39
C LEU A 89 1.38 -4.90 -8.83
N PHE A 90 1.44 -3.62 -9.19
CA PHE A 90 1.61 -3.15 -10.56
C PHE A 90 3.00 -2.57 -10.79
N ASN A 91 3.53 -2.74 -12.00
CA ASN A 91 4.83 -2.17 -12.38
C ASN A 91 4.79 -0.65 -12.50
N LYS A 92 3.62 -0.11 -12.84
CA LYS A 92 3.41 1.33 -12.96
C LYS A 92 1.98 1.70 -12.63
N ILE A 93 1.82 2.73 -11.80
CA ILE A 93 0.54 3.34 -11.45
C ILE A 93 0.65 4.84 -11.71
N THR A 94 -0.38 5.40 -12.32
CA THR A 94 -0.52 6.85 -12.51
C THR A 94 -1.78 7.32 -11.83
N ILE A 95 -1.64 8.20 -10.85
CA ILE A 95 -2.74 8.84 -10.14
C ILE A 95 -2.93 10.22 -10.76
N ALA A 96 -4.03 10.39 -11.51
CA ALA A 96 -4.42 11.68 -12.05
C ALA A 96 -5.00 12.56 -10.93
N LEU A 97 -4.48 13.75 -10.77
CA LEU A 97 -4.88 14.69 -9.73
C LEU A 97 -5.82 15.75 -10.34
N ASP A 98 -6.94 15.97 -9.68
CA ASP A 98 -7.90 17.01 -10.11
C ASP A 98 -7.37 18.38 -9.73
N SER A 99 -7.06 19.20 -10.73
CA SER A 99 -6.53 20.56 -10.56
C SER A 99 -7.46 21.53 -9.83
N ARG A 100 -8.73 21.15 -9.61
CA ARG A 100 -9.68 21.94 -8.78
C ARG A 100 -9.36 21.83 -7.29
N TYR A 101 -8.70 20.74 -6.88
CA TYR A 101 -8.43 20.43 -5.48
C TYR A 101 -6.93 20.35 -5.16
N TYR A 102 -6.11 19.98 -6.16
CA TYR A 102 -4.69 19.67 -5.96
C TYR A 102 -3.80 20.47 -6.90
N PRO A 103 -2.63 20.93 -6.44
CA PRO A 103 -1.71 21.71 -7.26
C PRO A 103 -0.99 20.85 -8.32
N GLY A 104 -0.80 19.55 -8.06
CA GLY A 104 -0.18 18.62 -9.00
C GLY A 104 -1.13 18.19 -10.13
N LYS A 105 -0.55 17.66 -11.20
CA LYS A 105 -1.31 17.07 -12.33
C LYS A 105 -1.43 15.56 -12.20
N GLU A 106 -0.34 14.91 -11.82
CA GLU A 106 -0.27 13.46 -11.66
C GLU A 106 0.82 13.08 -10.65
N PHE A 107 0.64 11.92 -10.04
CA PHE A 107 1.66 11.25 -9.27
C PHE A 107 1.87 9.84 -9.85
N VAL A 108 3.13 9.50 -10.14
CA VAL A 108 3.49 8.23 -10.77
C VAL A 108 4.23 7.34 -9.76
N ILE A 109 3.79 6.11 -9.59
CA ILE A 109 4.53 5.08 -8.88
C ILE A 109 5.09 4.12 -9.92
N GLU A 110 6.38 3.86 -9.89
CA GLU A 110 7.06 2.97 -10.82
C GLU A 110 7.88 1.95 -10.03
N ALA A 111 7.51 0.67 -10.19
CA ALA A 111 8.15 -0.46 -9.52
C ALA A 111 8.94 -1.29 -10.53
N VAL A 112 10.24 -1.02 -10.60
CA VAL A 112 11.15 -1.69 -11.52
C VAL A 112 11.47 -3.10 -11.02
N ASN A 113 11.48 -4.08 -11.90
CA ASN A 113 11.67 -5.51 -11.60
C ASN A 113 10.60 -6.13 -10.69
N ASN A 114 9.40 -5.54 -10.61
CA ASN A 114 8.32 -6.08 -9.80
C ASN A 114 7.80 -7.40 -10.37
N SER A 115 7.65 -8.39 -9.50
CA SER A 115 7.03 -9.69 -9.81
C SER A 115 6.46 -10.33 -8.55
N PRO A 116 5.77 -11.48 -8.61
CA PRO A 116 5.37 -12.22 -7.42
C PRO A 116 6.55 -12.59 -6.49
N GLU A 117 7.71 -12.91 -7.08
CA GLU A 117 8.94 -13.24 -6.34
C GLU A 117 9.67 -11.98 -5.86
N ASN A 118 9.71 -10.93 -6.70
CA ASN A 118 10.40 -9.67 -6.41
C ASN A 118 9.48 -8.71 -5.65
N ARG A 119 9.11 -9.10 -4.44
CA ARG A 119 8.17 -8.36 -3.58
C ARG A 119 8.83 -7.38 -2.60
N TYR A 120 10.15 -7.40 -2.49
CA TYR A 120 10.86 -6.53 -1.56
C TYR A 120 11.42 -5.30 -2.25
N ILE A 121 11.25 -4.14 -1.62
CA ILE A 121 11.79 -2.88 -2.11
C ILE A 121 13.26 -2.78 -1.70
N ARG A 122 14.15 -2.74 -2.68
CA ARG A 122 15.61 -2.63 -2.50
C ARG A 122 16.06 -1.17 -2.39
N SER A 123 15.37 -0.29 -3.08
CA SER A 123 15.54 1.16 -2.96
C SER A 123 14.25 1.89 -3.29
N ALA A 124 14.05 3.06 -2.66
CA ALA A 124 12.91 3.92 -2.92
C ALA A 124 13.39 5.36 -3.10
N ARG A 125 12.90 6.03 -4.16
CA ARG A 125 13.21 7.43 -4.45
C ARG A 125 11.93 8.22 -4.69
N LEU A 126 11.84 9.38 -4.06
CA LEU A 126 10.79 10.35 -4.31
C LEU A 126 11.37 11.54 -5.07
N ASN A 127 10.89 11.78 -6.29
CA ASN A 127 11.38 12.86 -7.16
C ASN A 127 12.91 12.83 -7.31
N GLY A 128 13.48 11.64 -7.50
CA GLY A 128 14.91 11.39 -7.66
C GLY A 128 15.72 11.40 -6.35
N LYS A 129 15.13 11.76 -5.21
CA LYS A 129 15.82 11.75 -3.90
C LYS A 129 15.58 10.43 -3.18
N GLN A 130 16.64 9.81 -2.68
CA GLN A 130 16.59 8.59 -1.90
C GLN A 130 15.76 8.79 -0.63
N LEU A 131 14.79 7.93 -0.39
CA LEU A 131 14.05 7.88 0.86
C LEU A 131 14.87 7.15 1.94
N LYS A 132 14.79 7.65 3.16
CA LYS A 132 15.44 7.04 4.33
C LYS A 132 14.52 6.04 5.06
N ASN A 133 13.22 6.23 4.89
CA ASN A 133 12.17 5.37 5.45
C ASN A 133 11.13 5.09 4.37
N PHE A 134 10.22 4.16 4.64
CA PHE A 134 9.16 3.78 3.70
C PHE A 134 7.86 4.55 3.97
N ARG A 135 7.97 5.90 4.08
CA ARG A 135 6.83 6.80 4.24
C ARG A 135 7.07 8.09 3.46
N ILE A 136 6.01 8.66 2.93
CA ILE A 136 6.00 9.96 2.25
C ILE A 136 4.85 10.81 2.79
N PRO A 137 5.01 12.14 2.93
CA PRO A 137 3.91 13.00 3.31
C PRO A 137 2.84 13.03 2.20
N PHE A 138 1.57 13.10 2.58
CA PHE A 138 0.47 13.21 1.64
C PHE A 138 0.62 14.42 0.71
N SER A 139 1.16 15.51 1.24
CA SER A 139 1.48 16.71 0.47
C SER A 139 2.40 16.43 -0.73
N ALA A 140 3.33 15.48 -0.62
CA ALA A 140 4.20 15.11 -1.74
C ALA A 140 3.42 14.41 -2.87
N LEU A 141 2.41 13.61 -2.54
CA LEU A 141 1.55 12.98 -3.54
C LEU A 141 0.72 14.03 -4.27
N VAL A 142 0.01 14.90 -3.54
CA VAL A 142 -0.92 15.87 -4.15
C VAL A 142 -0.22 17.02 -4.89
N ASN A 143 1.05 17.27 -4.61
CA ASN A 143 1.88 18.18 -5.40
C ASN A 143 2.33 17.58 -6.75
N GLY A 144 2.10 16.29 -6.94
CA GLY A 144 2.54 15.56 -8.12
C GLY A 144 4.01 15.16 -8.07
N GLY A 145 4.39 14.24 -8.94
CA GLY A 145 5.77 13.76 -9.01
C GLY A 145 5.88 12.26 -9.25
N ARG A 146 6.99 11.67 -8.78
CA ARG A 146 7.29 10.26 -9.04
C ARG A 146 7.88 9.58 -7.80
N LEU A 147 7.33 8.41 -7.49
CA LEU A 147 7.91 7.43 -6.56
C LEU A 147 8.50 6.29 -7.38
N GLU A 148 9.79 6.08 -7.28
CA GLU A 148 10.53 5.01 -7.96
C GLU A 148 10.94 3.97 -6.95
N LEU A 149 10.56 2.71 -7.19
CA LEU A 149 10.84 1.55 -6.35
C LEU A 149 11.65 0.54 -7.15
N GLU A 150 12.82 0.16 -6.66
CA GLU A 150 13.59 -0.97 -7.18
C GLU A 150 13.20 -2.23 -6.40
N MET A 151 12.67 -3.23 -7.09
CA MET A 151 12.15 -4.44 -6.45
C MET A 151 13.14 -5.60 -6.55
N GLY A 152 13.10 -6.53 -5.59
CA GLY A 152 13.91 -7.73 -5.58
C GLY A 152 13.30 -8.85 -4.74
N ASN A 153 13.91 -10.03 -4.81
CA ASN A 153 13.41 -11.26 -4.17
C ASN A 153 13.92 -11.48 -2.74
N GLU A 154 14.81 -10.63 -2.25
CA GLU A 154 15.38 -10.74 -0.90
C GLU A 154 15.08 -9.46 -0.10
N PRO A 155 14.77 -9.58 1.20
CA PRO A 155 14.62 -8.43 2.09
C PRO A 155 15.93 -7.63 2.24
N LEU A 156 15.79 -6.33 2.57
CA LEU A 156 16.91 -5.50 3.02
C LEU A 156 17.24 -5.80 4.47
#